data_a5ad0f7e7ff73593ec188fd1bd5d00a3
#
_entry.id   a5ad0f7e7ff73593ec188fd1bd5d00a3
#
_cell.length_a   1.000
_cell.length_b   1.000
_cell.length_c   1.000
_cell.angle_alpha   90.00
_cell.angle_beta   90.00
_cell.angle_gamma   90.00
#
_symmetry.space_group_name_H-M   'P 1'
#
loop_
_entity.id
_entity.type
_entity.pdbx_description
1 polymer ?
#
loop_
_entity_poly.entity_id
_entity_poly.type
_entity_poly.pdbx_seq_one_letter_code
_entity_poly.pdbx_strand_id
1 'polypeptide(L)'
;MADPVLTDHEIKTLEPEPTLAVRVRVPMELDLGALFAAHLPRIRAVVGDEGRPYGRYHEFGPSHVDVEIGIPIGMVSPDLTDPEDDEHPIEPSELPGGPTAIVIHHGSYEELGAAYDRLHDWIHSQGHEDGPGPWESYLDVPDQVEDEASLRTVLHWPLLER
;
A
#
# COMPACT_ATOMS: atom_id res chain seq x y z
N MET A 1 -3.16 14.66 -27.24
CA MET A 1 -2.22 15.07 -26.18
C MET A 1 -2.39 14.13 -24.99
N ALA A 2 -1.30 13.58 -24.52
CA ALA A 2 -1.37 12.65 -23.42
C ALA A 2 -1.79 13.37 -22.14
N ASP A 3 -2.68 12.75 -21.38
CA ASP A 3 -3.02 13.20 -20.06
C ASP A 3 -1.79 13.03 -19.15
N PRO A 4 -1.32 14.11 -18.49
CA PRO A 4 -0.14 14.00 -17.63
C PRO A 4 -0.25 12.94 -16.55
N VAL A 5 -1.46 12.64 -16.10
CA VAL A 5 -1.71 11.62 -15.07
C VAL A 5 -1.38 10.21 -15.59
N LEU A 6 -1.47 10.01 -16.90
CA LEU A 6 -1.25 8.70 -17.51
C LEU A 6 0.19 8.43 -17.91
N THR A 7 1.08 9.43 -17.79
CA THR A 7 2.45 9.28 -18.27
C THR A 7 3.42 8.69 -17.25
N ASP A 8 2.96 8.48 -16.02
CA ASP A 8 3.84 8.08 -14.93
C ASP A 8 3.85 6.58 -14.65
N HIS A 9 3.20 5.80 -15.52
CA HIS A 9 3.22 4.35 -15.41
C HIS A 9 4.58 3.81 -15.81
N GLU A 10 5.15 2.95 -14.98
CA GLU A 10 6.42 2.30 -15.29
C GLU A 10 6.48 0.90 -14.69
N ILE A 11 7.39 0.08 -15.20
CA ILE A 11 7.66 -1.23 -14.64
C ILE A 11 9.08 -1.20 -14.09
N LYS A 12 9.22 -1.55 -12.82
CA LYS A 12 10.53 -1.65 -12.16
C LYS A 12 10.68 -3.03 -11.55
N THR A 13 11.89 -3.53 -11.54
CA THR A 13 12.23 -4.72 -10.76
C THR A 13 12.62 -4.27 -9.38
N LEU A 14 11.82 -4.64 -8.40
CA LEU A 14 12.04 -4.26 -7.01
C LEU A 14 12.77 -5.36 -6.26
N GLU A 15 13.46 -4.99 -5.19
CA GLU A 15 14.00 -5.94 -4.24
C GLU A 15 13.01 -6.15 -3.10
N PRO A 16 12.95 -7.36 -2.52
CA PRO A 16 12.11 -7.58 -1.35
C PRO A 16 12.49 -6.61 -0.24
N GLU A 17 11.50 -6.08 0.45
CA GLU A 17 11.74 -5.07 1.48
C GLU A 17 11.13 -5.52 2.81
N PRO A 18 11.94 -5.69 3.87
CA PRO A 18 11.42 -6.10 5.16
C PRO A 18 10.62 -4.99 5.81
N THR A 19 9.53 -5.37 6.46
CA THR A 19 8.59 -4.44 7.09
C THR A 19 8.13 -4.99 8.44
N LEU A 20 7.47 -4.12 9.22
CA LEU A 20 6.62 -4.54 10.32
C LEU A 20 5.19 -4.17 9.97
N ALA A 21 4.27 -5.08 10.20
CA ALA A 21 2.90 -4.91 9.74
C ALA A 21 1.88 -5.54 10.68
N VAL A 22 0.65 -5.05 10.55
CA VAL A 22 -0.53 -5.63 11.15
C VAL A 22 -1.43 -6.07 10.01
N ARG A 23 -1.96 -7.29 10.07
CA ARG A 23 -2.87 -7.80 9.05
C ARG A 23 -4.28 -7.91 9.62
N VAL A 24 -5.25 -7.31 8.92
CA VAL A 24 -6.63 -7.19 9.40
C VAL A 24 -7.58 -7.63 8.31
N ARG A 25 -8.58 -8.43 8.69
CA ARG A 25 -9.65 -8.84 7.78
C ARG A 25 -10.95 -8.22 8.28
N VAL A 26 -11.55 -7.37 7.47
CA VAL A 26 -12.69 -6.55 7.86
C VAL A 26 -13.75 -6.53 6.77
N PRO A 27 -15.02 -6.22 7.13
CA PRO A 27 -16.07 -6.04 6.11
C PRO A 27 -15.73 -4.92 5.13
N MET A 28 -16.24 -5.03 3.91
CA MET A 28 -15.99 -4.03 2.85
C MET A 28 -16.49 -2.62 3.24
N GLU A 29 -17.50 -2.55 4.07
CA GLU A 29 -18.09 -1.27 4.47
C GLU A 29 -17.27 -0.52 5.51
N LEU A 30 -16.26 -1.16 6.09
CA LEU A 30 -15.46 -0.52 7.11
C LEU A 30 -14.57 0.56 6.51
N ASP A 31 -14.43 1.67 7.24
CA ASP A 31 -13.57 2.77 6.83
C ASP A 31 -12.09 2.38 6.98
N LEU A 32 -11.40 2.23 5.85
CA LEU A 32 -9.97 1.89 5.86
C LEU A 32 -9.13 2.98 6.53
N GLY A 33 -9.52 4.24 6.42
CA GLY A 33 -8.84 5.33 7.11
C GLY A 33 -8.85 5.13 8.62
N ALA A 34 -9.95 4.65 9.17
CA ALA A 34 -10.04 4.35 10.59
C ALA A 34 -9.11 3.21 11.00
N LEU A 35 -8.94 2.20 10.14
CA LEU A 35 -7.98 1.12 10.39
C LEU A 35 -6.56 1.63 10.43
N PHE A 36 -6.18 2.49 9.48
CA PHE A 36 -4.84 3.08 9.48
C PHE A 36 -4.62 3.92 10.73
N ALA A 37 -5.62 4.71 11.12
CA ALA A 37 -5.53 5.53 12.33
C ALA A 37 -5.38 4.69 13.60
N ALA A 38 -5.96 3.50 13.62
CA ALA A 38 -5.87 2.61 14.77
C ALA A 38 -4.51 1.91 14.89
N HIS A 39 -3.90 1.54 13.77
CA HIS A 39 -2.73 0.66 13.78
C HIS A 39 -1.40 1.35 13.46
N LEU A 40 -1.39 2.39 12.63
CA LEU A 40 -0.15 3.07 12.27
C LEU A 40 0.61 3.63 13.46
N PRO A 41 -0.05 4.29 14.45
CA PRO A 41 0.69 4.80 15.61
C PRO A 41 1.38 3.69 16.40
N ARG A 42 0.78 2.51 16.50
CA ARG A 42 1.37 1.35 17.17
C ARG A 42 2.66 0.92 16.47
N ILE A 43 2.61 0.83 15.14
CA ILE A 43 3.77 0.43 14.35
C ILE A 43 4.85 1.50 14.43
N ARG A 44 4.47 2.78 14.36
CA ARG A 44 5.40 3.91 14.51
C ARG A 44 6.12 3.90 15.85
N ALA A 45 5.42 3.50 16.91
CA ALA A 45 6.03 3.42 18.24
C ALA A 45 7.18 2.41 18.29
N VAL A 46 7.14 1.38 17.45
CA VAL A 46 8.19 0.36 17.37
C VAL A 46 9.27 0.74 16.36
N VAL A 47 8.88 1.26 15.21
CA VAL A 47 9.77 1.49 14.06
C VAL A 47 10.41 2.88 14.08
N GLY A 48 9.71 3.87 14.63
CA GLY A 48 10.14 5.27 14.58
C GLY A 48 9.42 6.03 13.48
N ASP A 49 9.88 7.27 13.24
CA ASP A 49 9.20 8.19 12.34
C ASP A 49 9.63 8.07 10.88
N GLU A 50 10.62 7.26 10.58
CA GLU A 50 11.09 7.05 9.23
C GLU A 50 10.33 5.93 8.54
N GLY A 51 10.36 5.94 7.23
CA GLY A 51 9.67 4.95 6.43
C GLY A 51 8.26 5.40 6.07
N ARG A 52 7.85 5.05 4.86
CA ARG A 52 6.53 5.40 4.36
C ARG A 52 5.55 4.29 4.67
N PRO A 53 4.41 4.60 5.30
CA PRO A 53 3.41 3.58 5.55
C PRO A 53 2.83 3.07 4.23
N TYR A 54 2.38 1.82 4.24
CA TYR A 54 1.75 1.21 3.09
C TYR A 54 0.51 0.43 3.53
N GLY A 55 -0.37 0.19 2.56
CA GLY A 55 -1.49 -0.73 2.69
C GLY A 55 -1.43 -1.74 1.55
N ARG A 56 -1.38 -3.02 1.88
CA ARG A 56 -1.34 -4.09 0.89
C ARG A 56 -2.62 -4.90 0.96
N TYR A 57 -3.25 -5.09 -0.19
CA TYR A 57 -4.53 -5.79 -0.28
C TYR A 57 -4.29 -7.23 -0.70
N HIS A 58 -4.37 -8.14 0.27
CA HIS A 58 -4.26 -9.58 0.01
C HIS A 58 -5.54 -10.13 -0.58
N GLU A 59 -6.68 -9.56 -0.21
CA GLU A 59 -7.98 -9.91 -0.74
C GLU A 59 -8.87 -8.68 -0.69
N PHE A 60 -9.58 -8.41 -1.77
CA PHE A 60 -10.46 -7.24 -1.87
C PHE A 60 -11.82 -7.65 -2.43
N GLY A 61 -12.81 -7.71 -1.55
CA GLY A 61 -14.17 -8.06 -1.90
C GLY A 61 -14.39 -9.57 -2.12
N PRO A 62 -15.63 -9.96 -2.42
CA PRO A 62 -16.82 -9.11 -2.51
C PRO A 62 -17.39 -8.68 -1.17
N SER A 63 -17.13 -9.42 -0.08
CA SER A 63 -17.78 -9.13 1.20
C SER A 63 -16.84 -8.52 2.24
N HIS A 64 -15.53 -8.70 2.06
CA HIS A 64 -14.53 -8.23 3.03
C HIS A 64 -13.23 -7.87 2.35
N VAL A 65 -12.36 -7.22 3.12
CA VAL A 65 -11.01 -6.85 2.71
C VAL A 65 -10.01 -7.48 3.68
N ASP A 66 -8.98 -8.08 3.15
CA ASP A 66 -7.83 -8.55 3.92
C ASP A 66 -6.67 -7.61 3.61
N VAL A 67 -6.36 -6.72 4.54
CA VAL A 67 -5.38 -5.66 4.33
C VAL A 67 -4.24 -5.78 5.32
N GLU A 68 -3.03 -5.58 4.80
CA GLU A 68 -1.82 -5.49 5.60
C GLU A 68 -1.42 -4.02 5.68
N ILE A 69 -1.31 -3.50 6.91
CA ILE A 69 -0.88 -2.13 7.18
C ILE A 69 0.51 -2.20 7.78
N GLY A 70 1.48 -1.54 7.19
CA GLY A 70 2.83 -1.66 7.68
C GLY A 70 3.73 -0.50 7.33
N ILE A 71 4.98 -0.59 7.80
CA ILE A 71 6.03 0.38 7.54
C ILE A 71 7.33 -0.38 7.27
N PRO A 72 8.04 -0.05 6.18
CA PRO A 72 9.36 -0.63 5.94
C PRO A 72 10.34 -0.30 7.07
N ILE A 73 11.15 -1.25 7.46
CA ILE A 73 12.07 -1.09 8.59
C ILE A 73 13.53 -0.89 8.17
N GLY A 74 13.82 -1.05 6.89
CA GLY A 74 15.19 -0.94 6.41
C GLY A 74 16.10 -1.98 7.06
N MET A 75 17.18 -1.52 7.66
CA MET A 75 18.14 -2.40 8.33
C MET A 75 17.96 -2.46 9.85
N VAL A 76 16.87 -1.90 10.36
CA VAL A 76 16.61 -1.88 11.79
C VAL A 76 16.06 -3.24 12.24
N SER A 77 16.52 -3.71 13.38
CA SER A 77 15.98 -4.91 14.03
C SER A 77 15.11 -4.45 15.20
N PRO A 78 13.83 -4.25 14.98
CA PRO A 78 12.97 -3.70 16.02
C PRO A 78 12.68 -4.73 17.11
N ASP A 79 12.45 -4.21 18.30
CA ASP A 79 11.99 -5.02 19.43
C ASP A 79 10.47 -5.15 19.35
N LEU A 80 10.01 -6.35 19.12
CA LEU A 80 8.57 -6.63 18.95
C LEU A 80 7.88 -6.83 20.30
N THR A 81 7.98 -5.83 21.16
CA THR A 81 7.33 -5.89 22.48
C THR A 81 6.13 -4.97 22.55
N ASP A 82 5.13 -5.19 21.71
CA ASP A 82 3.86 -4.50 21.84
C ASP A 82 2.81 -5.49 22.33
N PRO A 83 2.54 -5.52 23.63
CA PRO A 83 1.52 -6.43 24.17
C PRO A 83 0.10 -5.86 24.14
N GLU A 84 -0.09 -4.66 23.57
CA GLU A 84 -1.36 -3.97 23.71
C GLU A 84 -2.51 -4.53 22.91
N ASP A 85 -2.24 -5.32 21.88
CA ASP A 85 -3.30 -5.88 21.05
C ASP A 85 -2.95 -7.30 20.62
N ASP A 86 -3.55 -8.28 21.29
CA ASP A 86 -3.35 -9.69 20.99
C ASP A 86 -4.13 -10.14 19.76
N GLU A 87 -5.16 -9.39 19.34
CA GLU A 87 -5.98 -9.75 18.20
C GLU A 87 -5.29 -9.40 16.89
N HIS A 88 -4.51 -8.33 16.89
CA HIS A 88 -3.81 -7.84 15.70
C HIS A 88 -2.36 -7.54 16.05
N PRO A 89 -1.54 -8.59 16.23
CA PRO A 89 -0.15 -8.38 16.61
C PRO A 89 0.65 -7.74 15.50
N ILE A 90 1.66 -6.95 15.89
CA ILE A 90 2.64 -6.41 14.95
C ILE A 90 3.62 -7.55 14.64
N GLU A 91 3.77 -7.89 13.38
CA GLU A 91 4.60 -9.01 12.95
C GLU A 91 5.58 -8.59 11.85
N PRO A 92 6.72 -9.26 11.75
CA PRO A 92 7.59 -9.08 10.59
C PRO A 92 6.87 -9.48 9.31
N SER A 93 7.05 -8.67 8.28
CA SER A 93 6.50 -8.95 6.96
C SER A 93 7.50 -8.52 5.90
N GLU A 94 7.11 -8.65 4.64
CA GLU A 94 7.97 -8.31 3.52
C GLU A 94 7.13 -7.88 2.35
N LEU A 95 7.52 -6.76 1.73
CA LEU A 95 6.98 -6.39 0.43
C LEU A 95 7.71 -7.21 -0.64
N PRO A 96 6.98 -7.76 -1.62
CA PRO A 96 7.59 -8.65 -2.59
C PRO A 96 8.54 -7.93 -3.53
N GLY A 97 9.58 -8.65 -3.96
CA GLY A 97 10.44 -8.19 -5.03
C GLY A 97 9.93 -8.67 -6.38
N GLY A 98 10.67 -8.33 -7.44
CA GLY A 98 10.37 -8.74 -8.79
C GLY A 98 9.74 -7.63 -9.62
N PRO A 99 9.30 -7.93 -10.86
CA PRO A 99 8.74 -6.92 -11.73
C PRO A 99 7.43 -6.40 -11.18
N THR A 100 7.31 -5.08 -11.10
CA THR A 100 6.18 -4.41 -10.48
C THR A 100 5.79 -3.19 -11.31
N ALA A 101 4.51 -3.07 -11.63
CA ALA A 101 3.98 -1.88 -12.28
C ALA A 101 3.72 -0.81 -11.23
N ILE A 102 4.17 0.41 -11.49
CA ILE A 102 4.14 1.51 -10.53
C ILE A 102 3.55 2.74 -11.19
N VAL A 103 2.69 3.44 -10.46
CA VAL A 103 2.18 4.75 -10.86
C VAL A 103 1.92 5.59 -9.62
N ILE A 104 2.11 6.90 -9.75
CA ILE A 104 1.75 7.84 -8.69
C ILE A 104 0.35 8.37 -8.97
N HIS A 105 -0.55 8.14 -8.03
CA HIS A 105 -1.91 8.70 -8.09
C HIS A 105 -1.91 10.06 -7.40
N HIS A 106 -2.40 11.08 -8.09
CA HIS A 106 -2.61 12.41 -7.54
C HIS A 106 -4.10 12.62 -7.31
N GLY A 107 -4.49 12.86 -6.08
CA GLY A 107 -5.87 13.12 -5.76
C GLY A 107 -6.37 12.33 -4.55
N SER A 108 -7.70 12.40 -4.34
CA SER A 108 -8.33 11.79 -3.19
C SER A 108 -8.28 10.26 -3.23
N TYR A 109 -8.44 9.66 -2.06
CA TYR A 109 -8.51 8.21 -1.95
C TYR A 109 -9.76 7.63 -2.60
N GLU A 110 -10.81 8.43 -2.74
CA GLU A 110 -12.03 8.01 -3.42
C GLU A 110 -11.77 7.70 -4.90
N GLU A 111 -10.77 8.32 -5.49
CA GLU A 111 -10.40 8.13 -6.89
C GLU A 111 -9.43 6.97 -7.11
N LEU A 112 -8.97 6.32 -6.05
CA LEU A 112 -8.00 5.22 -6.15
C LEU A 112 -8.53 4.04 -6.97
N GLY A 113 -9.82 3.72 -6.84
CA GLY A 113 -10.40 2.63 -7.63
C GLY A 113 -10.23 2.84 -9.12
N ALA A 114 -10.48 4.06 -9.61
CA ALA A 114 -10.28 4.38 -11.01
C ALA A 114 -8.81 4.33 -11.41
N ALA A 115 -7.91 4.72 -10.49
CA ALA A 115 -6.46 4.64 -10.73
C ALA A 115 -6.01 3.19 -10.87
N TYR A 116 -6.54 2.29 -10.05
CA TYR A 116 -6.27 0.86 -10.17
C TYR A 116 -6.77 0.28 -11.48
N ASP A 117 -7.97 0.69 -11.92
CA ASP A 117 -8.50 0.24 -13.21
C ASP A 117 -7.60 0.66 -14.37
N ARG A 118 -7.12 1.90 -14.34
CA ARG A 118 -6.20 2.39 -15.37
C ARG A 118 -4.86 1.64 -15.33
N LEU A 119 -4.35 1.36 -14.14
CA LEU A 119 -3.11 0.61 -13.98
C LEU A 119 -3.26 -0.81 -14.50
N HIS A 120 -4.37 -1.47 -14.19
CA HIS A 120 -4.69 -2.80 -14.69
C HIS A 120 -4.70 -2.82 -16.21
N ASP A 121 -5.41 -1.88 -16.84
CA ASP A 121 -5.49 -1.81 -18.29
C ASP A 121 -4.11 -1.54 -18.91
N TRP A 122 -3.31 -0.68 -18.28
CA TRP A 122 -1.97 -0.40 -18.75
C TRP A 122 -1.07 -1.63 -18.69
N ILE A 123 -1.13 -2.39 -17.60
CA ILE A 123 -0.37 -3.64 -17.43
C ILE A 123 -0.66 -4.58 -18.59
N HIS A 124 -1.96 -4.79 -18.87
CA HIS A 124 -2.37 -5.68 -19.96
C HIS A 124 -1.96 -5.14 -21.32
N SER A 125 -1.97 -3.81 -21.51
CA SER A 125 -1.51 -3.20 -22.76
C SER A 125 -0.04 -3.42 -23.02
N GLN A 126 0.77 -3.65 -21.99
CA GLN A 126 2.19 -3.93 -22.09
C GLN A 126 2.51 -5.43 -22.26
N GLY A 127 1.48 -6.26 -22.37
CA GLY A 127 1.65 -7.70 -22.51
C GLY A 127 1.92 -8.45 -21.23
N HIS A 128 1.63 -7.84 -20.09
CA HIS A 128 1.83 -8.45 -18.78
C HIS A 128 0.49 -8.81 -18.14
N GLU A 129 0.58 -9.59 -17.08
CA GLU A 129 -0.57 -9.93 -16.25
C GLU A 129 -0.31 -9.45 -14.83
N ASP A 130 -1.36 -8.92 -14.19
CA ASP A 130 -1.27 -8.47 -12.81
C ASP A 130 -1.22 -9.67 -11.86
N GLY A 131 -0.34 -9.58 -10.88
CA GLY A 131 -0.21 -10.57 -9.82
C GLY A 131 -1.06 -10.20 -8.60
N PRO A 132 -1.01 -11.02 -7.56
CA PRO A 132 -1.77 -10.77 -6.35
C PRO A 132 -1.07 -9.76 -5.43
N GLY A 133 -1.87 -9.13 -4.57
CA GLY A 133 -1.34 -8.33 -3.48
C GLY A 133 -0.76 -6.97 -3.88
N PRO A 134 -1.50 -6.15 -4.66
CA PRO A 134 -1.05 -4.79 -4.91
C PRO A 134 -1.00 -4.00 -3.60
N TRP A 135 -0.09 -3.01 -3.54
CA TRP A 135 0.00 -2.17 -2.35
C TRP A 135 0.15 -0.69 -2.70
N GLU A 136 -0.20 0.14 -1.73
CA GLU A 136 -0.12 1.58 -1.82
C GLU A 136 0.88 2.09 -0.81
N SER A 137 1.76 3.01 -1.24
CA SER A 137 2.64 3.74 -0.33
C SER A 137 2.17 5.19 -0.29
N TYR A 138 2.05 5.74 0.90
CA TYR A 138 1.47 7.07 1.10
C TYR A 138 2.57 8.09 1.23
N LEU A 139 2.73 8.93 0.18
CA LEU A 139 3.70 10.02 0.19
C LEU A 139 3.21 11.18 1.04
N ASP A 140 1.90 11.37 1.07
CA ASP A 140 1.25 12.43 1.86
C ASP A 140 0.13 11.80 2.68
N VAL A 141 -0.17 12.43 3.81
CA VAL A 141 -1.34 12.06 4.62
C VAL A 141 -2.33 13.22 4.60
N PRO A 142 -3.65 12.95 4.79
CA PRO A 142 -4.65 14.02 4.68
C PRO A 142 -4.42 15.21 5.59
N ASP A 143 -3.84 15.00 6.78
CA ASP A 143 -3.57 16.06 7.73
C ASP A 143 -2.44 17.00 7.32
N GLN A 144 -1.64 16.60 6.33
CA GLN A 144 -0.46 17.37 5.89
C GLN A 144 -0.70 18.18 4.62
N VAL A 145 -1.87 18.02 4.00
CA VAL A 145 -2.21 18.74 2.77
C VAL A 145 -3.48 19.56 2.98
N GLU A 146 -3.56 20.72 2.34
CA GLU A 146 -4.73 21.57 2.44
C GLU A 146 -5.88 21.09 1.55
N ASP A 147 -5.55 20.37 0.48
CA ASP A 147 -6.52 19.96 -0.53
C ASP A 147 -6.27 18.49 -0.84
N GLU A 148 -7.32 17.67 -0.81
CA GLU A 148 -7.24 16.27 -1.16
C GLU A 148 -6.67 16.03 -2.56
N ALA A 149 -6.85 16.98 -3.47
CA ALA A 149 -6.26 16.90 -4.81
C ALA A 149 -4.73 16.92 -4.78
N SER A 150 -4.13 17.36 -3.68
CA SER A 150 -2.68 17.38 -3.51
C SER A 150 -2.12 16.09 -2.93
N LEU A 151 -2.96 15.15 -2.52
CA LEU A 151 -2.50 13.88 -2.00
C LEU A 151 -1.80 13.06 -3.09
N ARG A 152 -0.72 12.41 -2.71
CA ARG A 152 0.03 11.54 -3.62
C ARG A 152 0.12 10.15 -3.02
N THR A 153 -0.28 9.16 -3.80
CA THR A 153 -0.24 7.76 -3.39
C THR A 153 0.46 6.97 -4.49
N VAL A 154 1.47 6.19 -4.14
CA VAL A 154 2.15 5.33 -5.10
C VAL A 154 1.47 3.98 -5.12
N LEU A 155 0.97 3.59 -6.29
CA LEU A 155 0.37 2.27 -6.49
C LEU A 155 1.44 1.33 -7.01
N HIS A 156 1.53 0.15 -6.41
CA HIS A 156 2.44 -0.91 -6.81
C HIS A 156 1.63 -2.16 -7.10
N TRP A 157 1.78 -2.71 -8.29
CA TRP A 157 1.07 -3.93 -8.64
C TRP A 157 2.09 -4.96 -9.14
N PRO A 158 2.35 -6.02 -8.36
CA PRO A 158 3.26 -7.07 -8.79
C PRO A 158 2.75 -7.71 -10.07
N LEU A 159 3.69 -8.04 -10.96
CA LEU A 159 3.35 -8.71 -12.21
C LEU A 159 3.58 -10.21 -12.06
N LEU A 160 2.76 -10.99 -12.73
CA LEU A 160 2.98 -12.42 -12.80
C LEU A 160 4.18 -12.69 -13.71
N GLU A 161 5.08 -13.52 -13.21
CA GLU A 161 6.20 -13.96 -14.01
C GLU A 161 5.78 -15.15 -14.86
N ARG A 162 6.25 -15.16 -16.10
CA ARG A 162 6.00 -16.26 -17.02
C ARG A 162 7.23 -17.11 -17.19
#